data_6b02510a69c16bf8bb24b8f5878eca5b
#
_entry.id   6b02510a69c16bf8bb24b8f5878eca5b
#
_cell.length_a   1.000
_cell.length_b   1.000
_cell.length_c   1.000
_cell.angle_alpha   90.00
_cell.angle_beta   90.00
_cell.angle_gamma   90.00
#
_symmetry.space_group_name_H-M   'P 1'
#
loop_
_entity.id
_entity.type
_entity.pdbx_description
1 polymer ?
#
loop_
_entity_poly.entity_id
_entity_poly.type
_entity_poly.pdbx_seq_one_letter_code
_entity_poly.pdbx_strand_id
1 'polypeptide(L)'
;ISGRVQIGKSSKGVPMAVVTVVDANLWAITDDNGHFSIRNVQAGKHPVNVSCLGYVALDSELNVTGDRDDLVFRLCCADLKLSEVVVTARENRNSMSTSRVIDKAALDHLQMVNVSDVSSLLPGGKTVNPNLMKDNVFSIRDGGVSQGNASFGTAVEVDGVRLSTNASFGDLSGASTRNIASSNVESIEVITGIPSVEYGDLTSGVVKVKTRKGKTPYTATFTTNPKTKQFSLSKGFDLGRDLGSLNVALEHTRAIDNPVS
;
A
#
# COMPACT_ATOMS: atom_id res chain seq x y z
N ILE A 1 10.17 39.52 3.80
CA ILE A 1 11.32 38.70 3.38
C ILE A 1 11.17 38.30 1.92
N SER A 2 12.25 38.36 1.18
CA SER A 2 12.30 37.90 -0.20
C SER A 2 13.63 37.16 -0.47
N GLY A 3 13.65 36.40 -1.54
CA GLY A 3 14.81 35.59 -1.86
C GLY A 3 14.62 34.70 -3.07
N ARG A 4 15.45 33.69 -3.16
CA ARG A 4 15.46 32.76 -4.30
C ARG A 4 15.62 31.31 -3.88
N VAL A 5 14.87 30.43 -4.51
CA VAL A 5 15.03 28.97 -4.38
C VAL A 5 15.84 28.45 -5.56
N GLN A 6 16.90 27.69 -5.30
CA GLN A 6 17.86 27.20 -6.29
C GLN A 6 18.05 25.68 -6.20
N ILE A 7 18.54 25.07 -7.28
CA ILE A 7 18.84 23.64 -7.34
C ILE A 7 20.27 23.39 -6.84
N GLY A 8 20.42 22.71 -5.70
CA GLY A 8 21.70 22.23 -5.17
C GLY A 8 22.81 23.29 -5.22
N LYS A 9 23.92 23.01 -5.93
CA LYS A 9 25.02 23.93 -6.15
C LYS A 9 24.87 24.81 -7.40
N SER A 10 23.81 24.62 -8.16
CA SER A 10 23.53 25.38 -9.38
C SER A 10 22.83 26.69 -9.03
N SER A 11 23.11 27.76 -9.78
CA SER A 11 22.38 29.03 -9.68
C SER A 11 21.03 29.01 -10.37
N LYS A 12 20.59 27.84 -10.90
CA LYS A 12 19.31 27.71 -11.58
C LYS A 12 18.17 27.77 -10.56
N GLY A 13 17.21 28.68 -10.77
CA GLY A 13 16.03 28.82 -9.93
C GLY A 13 15.09 27.61 -10.07
N VAL A 14 14.34 27.34 -8.99
CA VAL A 14 13.29 26.32 -8.94
C VAL A 14 11.95 27.02 -9.06
N PRO A 15 11.22 26.88 -10.17
CA PRO A 15 9.88 27.42 -10.31
C PRO A 15 8.87 26.60 -9.50
N MET A 16 7.74 27.21 -9.15
CA MET A 16 6.62 26.57 -8.46
C MET A 16 6.99 25.94 -7.10
N ALA A 17 8.08 26.34 -6.48
CA ALA A 17 8.40 25.94 -5.11
C ALA A 17 7.55 26.71 -4.12
N VAL A 18 7.04 26.03 -3.10
CA VAL A 18 6.27 26.64 -2.01
C VAL A 18 7.21 26.90 -0.85
N VAL A 19 7.32 28.17 -0.45
CA VAL A 19 8.06 28.62 0.74
C VAL A 19 7.05 28.97 1.82
N THR A 20 7.07 28.27 2.94
CA THR A 20 6.11 28.43 4.03
C THR A 20 6.83 28.83 5.31
N VAL A 21 6.38 29.91 5.96
CA VAL A 21 6.74 30.28 7.34
C VAL A 21 5.72 29.60 8.25
N VAL A 22 6.14 28.51 8.91
CA VAL A 22 5.21 27.51 9.51
C VAL A 22 4.41 28.11 10.68
N ASP A 23 5.05 28.86 11.57
CA ASP A 23 4.45 29.44 12.77
C ASP A 23 3.54 30.64 12.47
N ALA A 24 3.84 31.41 11.41
CA ALA A 24 3.03 32.53 10.96
C ALA A 24 1.94 32.13 9.95
N ASN A 25 1.95 30.89 9.47
CA ASN A 25 1.07 30.38 8.40
C ASN A 25 1.06 31.27 7.13
N LEU A 26 2.23 31.84 6.82
CA LEU A 26 2.45 32.65 5.63
C LEU A 26 3.21 31.85 4.60
N TRP A 27 2.85 32.00 3.32
CA TRP A 27 3.51 31.26 2.25
C TRP A 27 3.59 32.06 0.95
N ALA A 28 4.52 31.70 0.09
CA ALA A 28 4.62 32.21 -1.27
C ALA A 28 5.05 31.07 -2.23
N ILE A 29 4.72 31.25 -3.49
CA ILE A 29 5.15 30.35 -4.59
C ILE A 29 6.23 31.09 -5.38
N THR A 30 7.29 30.38 -5.75
CA THR A 30 8.36 30.94 -6.58
C THR A 30 7.93 31.14 -8.03
N ASP A 31 8.43 32.21 -8.64
CA ASP A 31 8.29 32.50 -10.07
C ASP A 31 9.16 31.55 -10.95
N ASP A 32 9.15 31.77 -12.27
CA ASP A 32 9.94 30.99 -13.25
C ASP A 32 11.46 31.05 -13.01
N ASN A 33 11.95 32.09 -12.32
CA ASN A 33 13.35 32.29 -11.96
C ASN A 33 13.66 31.80 -10.54
N GLY A 34 12.67 31.29 -9.81
CA GLY A 34 12.80 30.81 -8.46
C GLY A 34 12.72 31.93 -7.40
N HIS A 35 12.29 33.15 -7.73
CA HIS A 35 12.13 34.21 -6.74
C HIS A 35 10.82 34.09 -5.98
N PHE A 36 10.86 34.43 -4.68
CA PHE A 36 9.68 34.50 -3.82
C PHE A 36 9.69 35.79 -2.99
N SER A 37 8.52 36.20 -2.53
CA SER A 37 8.37 37.31 -1.59
C SER A 37 7.21 37.02 -0.63
N ILE A 38 7.50 37.07 0.67
CA ILE A 38 6.51 36.91 1.75
C ILE A 38 6.51 38.21 2.56
N ARG A 39 5.35 38.85 2.63
CA ARG A 39 5.16 40.13 3.37
C ARG A 39 4.62 39.85 4.76
N ASN A 40 4.78 40.81 5.64
CA ASN A 40 4.26 40.80 7.00
C ASN A 40 4.78 39.68 7.91
N VAL A 41 6.03 39.23 7.68
CA VAL A 41 6.71 38.33 8.61
C VAL A 41 7.23 39.17 9.80
N GLN A 42 6.85 38.79 11.00
CA GLN A 42 7.30 39.48 12.24
C GLN A 42 8.80 39.28 12.48
N ALA A 43 9.42 40.14 13.25
CA ALA A 43 10.80 39.94 13.68
C ALA A 43 10.85 38.80 14.70
N GLY A 44 11.79 37.85 14.51
CA GLY A 44 11.93 36.70 15.36
C GLY A 44 12.53 35.51 14.62
N LYS A 45 12.58 34.37 15.33
CA LYS A 45 12.98 33.10 14.75
C LYS A 45 11.76 32.35 14.23
N HIS A 46 11.79 31.98 12.96
CA HIS A 46 10.69 31.32 12.30
C HIS A 46 11.16 30.03 11.63
N PRO A 47 10.47 28.90 11.84
CA PRO A 47 10.68 27.69 11.06
C PRO A 47 10.14 27.89 9.64
N VAL A 48 10.98 27.68 8.65
CA VAL A 48 10.65 27.80 7.22
C VAL A 48 10.75 26.44 6.57
N ASN A 49 9.69 26.04 5.90
CA ASN A 49 9.67 24.84 5.06
C ASN A 49 9.63 25.25 3.58
N VAL A 50 10.51 24.67 2.78
CA VAL A 50 10.53 24.87 1.33
C VAL A 50 10.31 23.53 0.64
N SER A 51 9.25 23.43 -0.14
CA SER A 51 8.88 22.20 -0.84
C SER A 51 8.61 22.44 -2.33
N CYS A 52 8.98 21.48 -3.15
CA CYS A 52 8.69 21.47 -4.58
C CYS A 52 8.61 20.03 -5.08
N LEU A 53 7.72 19.76 -6.02
CA LEU A 53 7.58 18.43 -6.61
C LEU A 53 8.89 18.02 -7.32
N GLY A 54 9.41 16.83 -7.02
CA GLY A 54 10.67 16.33 -7.56
C GLY A 54 11.92 16.74 -6.77
N TYR A 55 11.75 17.44 -5.63
CA TYR A 55 12.85 17.86 -4.75
C TYR A 55 12.60 17.39 -3.32
N VAL A 56 13.69 17.21 -2.57
CA VAL A 56 13.62 16.93 -1.14
C VAL A 56 13.20 18.22 -0.43
N ALA A 57 12.17 18.16 0.40
CA ALA A 57 11.75 19.30 1.19
C ALA A 57 12.87 19.75 2.14
N LEU A 58 13.05 21.06 2.25
CA LEU A 58 14.06 21.69 3.11
C LEU A 58 13.37 22.36 4.28
N ASP A 59 13.73 21.91 5.49
CA ASP A 59 13.37 22.60 6.74
C ASP A 59 14.56 23.44 7.22
N SER A 60 14.32 24.70 7.51
CA SER A 60 15.33 25.65 7.95
C SER A 60 14.77 26.59 9.00
N GLU A 61 15.59 27.07 9.90
CA GLU A 61 15.25 28.13 10.87
C GLU A 61 15.77 29.48 10.35
N LEU A 62 14.88 30.45 10.19
CA LEU A 62 15.22 31.78 9.73
C LEU A 62 15.06 32.78 10.87
N ASN A 63 16.11 33.58 11.18
CA ASN A 63 16.03 34.69 12.10
C ASN A 63 15.78 35.98 11.32
N VAL A 64 14.59 36.54 11.45
CA VAL A 64 14.16 37.78 10.79
C VAL A 64 14.40 38.94 11.76
N THR A 65 15.34 39.84 11.44
CA THR A 65 15.66 41.03 12.21
C THR A 65 15.23 42.32 11.52
N GLY A 66 14.70 42.21 10.31
CA GLY A 66 14.25 43.32 9.46
C GLY A 66 13.95 42.83 8.04
N ASP A 67 13.79 43.77 7.11
CA ASP A 67 13.59 43.38 5.69
C ASP A 67 14.82 42.66 5.14
N ARG A 68 14.61 41.49 4.62
CA ARG A 68 15.66 40.66 4.02
C ARG A 68 15.27 40.26 2.62
N ASP A 69 16.16 40.56 1.64
CA ASP A 69 15.95 40.34 0.22
C ASP A 69 16.96 39.34 -0.37
N ASP A 70 17.84 38.79 0.47
CA ASP A 70 19.01 38.01 0.08
C ASP A 70 18.91 36.51 0.43
N LEU A 71 17.70 36.04 0.73
CA LEU A 71 17.53 34.66 1.15
C LEU A 71 17.72 33.68 0.00
N VAL A 72 18.54 32.65 0.23
CA VAL A 72 18.79 31.61 -0.77
C VAL A 72 18.51 30.24 -0.13
N PHE A 73 17.49 29.56 -0.64
CA PHE A 73 17.19 28.19 -0.27
C PHE A 73 17.65 27.25 -1.39
N ARG A 74 18.32 26.16 -1.02
CA ARG A 74 18.86 25.20 -1.97
C ARG A 74 18.16 23.86 -1.81
N LEU A 75 17.38 23.47 -2.81
CA LEU A 75 16.72 22.17 -2.84
C LEU A 75 17.63 21.17 -3.56
N CYS A 76 17.74 19.98 -2.99
CA CYS A 76 18.32 18.83 -3.65
C CYS A 76 17.23 18.11 -4.46
N CYS A 77 17.56 17.68 -5.68
CA CYS A 77 16.68 16.80 -6.43
C CYS A 77 16.34 15.61 -5.53
N ALA A 78 15.06 15.31 -5.36
CA ALA A 78 14.70 14.02 -4.85
C ALA A 78 15.21 13.02 -5.89
N ASP A 79 16.20 12.20 -5.53
CA ASP A 79 16.40 10.97 -6.26
C ASP A 79 15.08 10.22 -6.13
N LEU A 80 14.25 10.33 -7.14
CA LEU A 80 13.23 9.34 -7.44
C LEU A 80 13.99 8.06 -7.82
N LYS A 81 14.72 7.50 -6.88
CA LYS A 81 14.92 6.08 -6.85
C LYS A 81 13.49 5.57 -6.67
N LEU A 82 12.85 5.25 -7.79
CA LEU A 82 11.90 4.16 -7.81
C LEU A 82 12.67 3.05 -7.09
N SER A 83 12.41 2.93 -5.79
CA SER A 83 12.88 1.77 -5.05
C SER A 83 12.35 0.63 -5.88
N GLU A 84 13.26 -0.04 -6.60
CA GLU A 84 12.94 -1.29 -7.24
C GLU A 84 12.24 -2.07 -6.15
N VAL A 85 10.94 -2.24 -6.29
CA VAL A 85 10.17 -3.07 -5.37
C VAL A 85 10.68 -4.46 -5.67
N VAL A 86 11.78 -4.81 -5.04
CA VAL A 86 12.26 -6.17 -5.02
C VAL A 86 11.17 -6.90 -4.26
N VAL A 87 10.30 -7.57 -5.00
CA VAL A 87 9.31 -8.50 -4.47
C VAL A 87 10.09 -9.62 -3.81
N THR A 88 10.62 -9.35 -2.64
CA THR A 88 11.28 -10.34 -1.80
C THR A 88 10.19 -11.11 -1.08
N ALA A 89 9.73 -12.19 -1.74
CA ALA A 89 9.20 -13.29 -0.99
C ALA A 89 10.34 -13.80 -0.10
N ARG A 90 10.38 -13.34 1.15
CA ARG A 90 11.38 -13.81 2.11
C ARG A 90 11.06 -15.26 2.44
N GLU A 91 11.90 -16.14 1.95
CA GLU A 91 11.88 -17.54 2.33
C GLU A 91 12.42 -17.66 3.75
N ASN A 92 11.62 -18.17 4.67
CA ASN A 92 12.08 -18.44 6.02
C ASN A 92 12.93 -19.73 6.02
N ARG A 93 14.24 -19.58 5.92
CA ARG A 93 15.20 -20.70 5.82
C ARG A 93 15.31 -21.55 7.08
N ASN A 94 14.72 -21.11 8.18
CA ASN A 94 14.85 -21.80 9.48
C ASN A 94 13.68 -22.73 9.81
N SER A 95 12.67 -22.84 8.95
CA SER A 95 11.55 -23.77 9.14
C SER A 95 11.61 -24.93 8.14
N MET A 96 11.21 -26.12 8.56
CA MET A 96 11.04 -27.27 7.67
C MET A 96 9.94 -27.07 6.61
N SER A 97 9.10 -26.05 6.79
CA SER A 97 8.05 -25.64 5.85
C SER A 97 8.57 -24.50 4.96
N THR A 98 8.36 -24.61 3.66
CA THR A 98 8.63 -23.51 2.72
C THR A 98 7.55 -22.46 2.89
N SER A 99 7.85 -21.36 3.59
CA SER A 99 6.95 -20.23 3.72
C SER A 99 7.45 -19.05 2.89
N ARG A 100 6.52 -18.34 2.24
CA ARG A 100 6.75 -17.11 1.50
C ARG A 100 5.88 -16.02 2.06
N VAL A 101 6.50 -14.92 2.46
CA VAL A 101 5.77 -13.73 2.91
C VAL A 101 5.77 -12.71 1.79
N ILE A 102 4.60 -12.26 1.43
CA ILE A 102 4.33 -11.23 0.43
C ILE A 102 3.90 -10.00 1.20
N ASP A 103 4.70 -8.97 1.18
CA ASP A 103 4.45 -7.74 1.92
C ASP A 103 3.52 -6.77 1.17
N LYS A 104 3.13 -5.69 1.85
CA LYS A 104 2.22 -4.69 1.31
C LYS A 104 2.73 -4.07 0.01
N ALA A 105 4.04 -3.80 -0.11
CA ALA A 105 4.61 -3.20 -1.30
C ALA A 105 4.45 -4.12 -2.52
N ALA A 106 4.67 -5.43 -2.33
CA ALA A 106 4.43 -6.43 -3.37
C ALA A 106 2.94 -6.55 -3.73
N LEU A 107 2.06 -6.50 -2.72
CA LEU A 107 0.62 -6.56 -2.94
C LEU A 107 0.09 -5.34 -3.72
N ASP A 108 0.59 -4.15 -3.42
CA ASP A 108 0.23 -2.92 -4.13
C ASP A 108 0.71 -2.95 -5.59
N HIS A 109 1.86 -3.57 -5.83
CA HIS A 109 2.40 -3.72 -7.20
C HIS A 109 1.58 -4.70 -8.05
N LEU A 110 1.01 -5.73 -7.43
CA LEU A 110 0.14 -6.69 -8.10
C LEU A 110 -1.21 -6.14 -8.52
N GLN A 111 -1.64 -5.01 -7.95
CA GLN A 111 -2.98 -4.46 -8.18
C GLN A 111 -4.09 -5.51 -7.98
N MET A 112 -4.01 -6.25 -6.88
CA MET A 112 -4.94 -7.33 -6.57
C MET A 112 -6.38 -6.84 -6.52
N VAL A 113 -7.26 -7.62 -7.11
CA VAL A 113 -8.72 -7.49 -6.93
C VAL A 113 -9.17 -8.36 -5.75
N ASN A 114 -8.58 -9.53 -5.59
CA ASN A 114 -8.86 -10.48 -4.53
C ASN A 114 -7.58 -11.02 -3.90
N VAL A 115 -7.67 -11.48 -2.66
CA VAL A 115 -6.56 -12.15 -1.98
C VAL A 115 -6.07 -13.39 -2.74
N SER A 116 -6.97 -14.10 -3.44
CA SER A 116 -6.63 -15.27 -4.26
C SER A 116 -5.69 -14.96 -5.44
N ASP A 117 -5.62 -13.69 -5.89
CA ASP A 117 -4.74 -13.28 -7.01
C ASP A 117 -3.26 -13.46 -6.68
N VAL A 118 -2.92 -13.50 -5.39
CA VAL A 118 -1.56 -13.80 -4.90
C VAL A 118 -1.08 -15.19 -5.36
N SER A 119 -1.99 -16.11 -5.66
CA SER A 119 -1.62 -17.42 -6.20
C SER A 119 -0.79 -17.32 -7.49
N SER A 120 -0.96 -16.25 -8.27
CA SER A 120 -0.19 -16.00 -9.49
C SER A 120 1.31 -15.77 -9.25
N LEU A 121 1.70 -15.36 -8.04
CA LEU A 121 3.11 -15.20 -7.62
C LEU A 121 3.76 -16.49 -7.16
N LEU A 122 2.97 -17.54 -6.97
CA LEU A 122 3.50 -18.83 -6.54
C LEU A 122 4.01 -19.62 -7.74
N PRO A 123 5.04 -20.47 -7.54
CA PRO A 123 5.52 -21.37 -8.59
C PRO A 123 4.37 -22.25 -9.11
N GLY A 124 4.11 -22.20 -10.41
CA GLY A 124 3.00 -22.90 -11.03
C GLY A 124 1.64 -22.20 -10.89
N GLY A 125 1.61 -21.03 -10.29
CA GLY A 125 0.42 -20.19 -10.20
C GLY A 125 -0.07 -19.74 -11.58
N LYS A 126 -1.39 -19.67 -11.75
CA LYS A 126 -2.02 -19.17 -12.97
C LYS A 126 -2.73 -17.88 -12.68
N THR A 127 -2.61 -16.92 -13.59
CA THR A 127 -3.46 -15.73 -13.57
C THR A 127 -4.87 -16.12 -13.98
N VAL A 128 -5.82 -15.94 -13.12
CA VAL A 128 -7.24 -16.20 -13.40
C VAL A 128 -7.94 -14.86 -13.62
N ASN A 129 -8.81 -14.80 -14.62
CA ASN A 129 -9.67 -13.63 -14.79
C ASN A 129 -10.57 -13.48 -13.55
N PRO A 130 -10.64 -12.30 -12.93
CA PRO A 130 -11.48 -12.10 -11.77
C PRO A 130 -12.95 -12.33 -12.15
N ASN A 131 -13.57 -13.28 -11.47
CA ASN A 131 -14.99 -13.56 -11.63
C ASN A 131 -15.70 -13.16 -10.32
N LEU A 132 -16.46 -12.08 -10.35
CA LEU A 132 -17.18 -11.57 -9.17
C LEU A 132 -18.42 -12.40 -8.82
N MET A 133 -18.84 -13.32 -9.69
CA MET A 133 -20.02 -14.17 -9.48
C MET A 133 -19.68 -15.50 -8.81
N LYS A 134 -18.43 -15.96 -8.90
CA LYS A 134 -17.97 -17.21 -8.29
C LYS A 134 -17.18 -16.97 -7.03
N ASP A 135 -17.13 -17.97 -6.16
CA ASP A 135 -16.26 -17.96 -5.00
C ASP A 135 -14.79 -17.92 -5.42
N ASN A 136 -14.04 -16.99 -4.84
CA ASN A 136 -12.61 -16.87 -5.07
C ASN A 136 -11.88 -17.72 -4.03
N VAL A 137 -11.63 -18.95 -4.37
CA VAL A 137 -10.94 -19.91 -3.53
C VAL A 137 -9.44 -19.84 -3.79
N PHE A 138 -8.67 -19.79 -2.71
CA PHE A 138 -7.23 -19.87 -2.82
C PHE A 138 -6.81 -21.33 -2.98
N SER A 139 -6.13 -21.64 -4.08
CA SER A 139 -5.67 -22.98 -4.38
C SER A 139 -4.15 -23.01 -4.53
N ILE A 140 -3.49 -23.89 -3.77
CA ILE A 140 -2.07 -24.18 -3.88
C ILE A 140 -1.91 -25.59 -4.40
N ARG A 141 -1.30 -25.76 -5.58
CA ARG A 141 -1.01 -27.07 -6.19
C ARG A 141 -2.21 -27.97 -6.44
N ASP A 142 -3.39 -27.41 -6.63
CA ASP A 142 -4.54 -28.22 -6.99
C ASP A 142 -4.47 -28.66 -8.44
N GLY A 143 -4.63 -29.94 -8.67
CA GLY A 143 -4.72 -30.54 -10.00
C GLY A 143 -6.02 -30.20 -10.76
N GLY A 144 -6.76 -29.21 -10.28
CA GLY A 144 -8.04 -28.76 -10.82
C GLY A 144 -9.22 -29.20 -9.95
N VAL A 145 -10.26 -28.38 -9.93
CA VAL A 145 -11.50 -28.54 -9.14
C VAL A 145 -12.26 -29.84 -9.44
N SER A 146 -11.87 -30.57 -10.51
CA SER A 146 -12.54 -31.76 -10.96
C SER A 146 -12.10 -33.06 -10.26
N GLN A 147 -11.06 -33.03 -9.42
CA GLN A 147 -10.49 -34.27 -8.89
C GLN A 147 -10.39 -34.39 -7.38
N GLY A 148 -10.96 -33.48 -6.61
CA GLY A 148 -10.85 -33.57 -5.16
C GLY A 148 -11.76 -32.62 -4.42
N ASN A 149 -11.89 -32.89 -3.14
CA ASN A 149 -12.61 -32.05 -2.22
C ASN A 149 -11.74 -30.85 -1.87
N ALA A 150 -11.95 -29.70 -2.54
CA ALA A 150 -11.19 -28.47 -2.31
C ALA A 150 -11.31 -27.94 -0.87
N SER A 151 -12.29 -28.43 -0.11
CA SER A 151 -12.44 -28.09 1.33
C SER A 151 -11.30 -28.60 2.19
N PHE A 152 -10.59 -29.64 1.77
CA PHE A 152 -9.40 -30.17 2.45
C PHE A 152 -8.08 -29.70 1.81
N GLY A 153 -8.14 -28.86 0.79
CA GLY A 153 -6.95 -28.47 0.02
C GLY A 153 -6.09 -27.46 0.77
N THR A 154 -6.48 -26.21 0.73
CA THR A 154 -5.74 -25.08 1.29
C THR A 154 -6.53 -24.42 2.40
N ALA A 155 -5.93 -24.25 3.58
CA ALA A 155 -6.56 -23.45 4.63
C ALA A 155 -6.22 -21.97 4.44
N VAL A 156 -7.19 -21.11 4.72
CA VAL A 156 -7.02 -19.67 4.77
C VAL A 156 -7.29 -19.20 6.20
N GLU A 157 -6.32 -18.46 6.77
CA GLU A 157 -6.44 -17.79 8.06
C GLU A 157 -6.41 -16.28 7.86
N VAL A 158 -7.25 -15.58 8.61
CA VAL A 158 -7.23 -14.11 8.70
C VAL A 158 -6.99 -13.73 10.14
N ASP A 159 -5.87 -13.06 10.40
CA ASP A 159 -5.43 -12.66 11.75
C ASP A 159 -5.44 -13.80 12.80
N GLY A 160 -5.09 -15.02 12.38
CA GLY A 160 -5.06 -16.21 13.23
C GLY A 160 -6.40 -16.95 13.33
N VAL A 161 -7.46 -16.47 12.69
CA VAL A 161 -8.75 -17.15 12.63
C VAL A 161 -8.90 -17.89 11.31
N ARG A 162 -9.05 -19.19 11.34
CA ARG A 162 -9.26 -20.02 10.15
C ARG A 162 -10.65 -19.75 9.56
N LEU A 163 -10.70 -19.47 8.28
CA LEU A 163 -11.94 -19.37 7.55
C LEU A 163 -12.58 -20.76 7.41
N SER A 164 -13.90 -20.80 7.52
CA SER A 164 -14.65 -22.04 7.34
C SER A 164 -14.49 -22.55 5.91
N THR A 165 -14.13 -23.82 5.80
CA THR A 165 -14.11 -24.56 4.54
C THR A 165 -15.39 -25.38 4.36
N ASN A 166 -16.29 -25.37 5.36
CA ASN A 166 -17.55 -26.08 5.29
C ASN A 166 -18.47 -25.39 4.28
N ALA A 167 -18.41 -25.86 3.09
CA ALA A 167 -19.38 -25.52 2.06
C ALA A 167 -20.76 -26.03 2.47
N SER A 168 -21.80 -25.38 1.99
CA SER A 168 -23.16 -25.89 2.05
C SER A 168 -23.20 -27.27 1.44
N PHE A 169 -24.11 -28.10 1.92
CA PHE A 169 -24.29 -29.47 1.46
C PHE A 169 -24.32 -29.54 -0.08
N GLY A 170 -23.29 -30.15 -0.67
CA GLY A 170 -23.14 -30.32 -2.13
C GLY A 170 -22.15 -29.37 -2.81
N ASP A 171 -21.61 -28.34 -2.12
CA ASP A 171 -20.57 -27.45 -2.65
C ASP A 171 -19.28 -27.58 -1.84
N LEU A 172 -18.26 -28.16 -2.41
CA LEU A 172 -16.96 -28.44 -1.79
C LEU A 172 -15.89 -27.49 -2.29
N SER A 173 -16.26 -26.25 -2.58
CA SER A 173 -15.38 -25.27 -3.25
C SER A 173 -14.25 -24.71 -2.37
N GLY A 174 -14.26 -24.95 -1.05
CA GLY A 174 -13.24 -24.47 -0.13
C GLY A 174 -13.54 -23.08 0.45
N ALA A 175 -12.56 -22.46 1.14
CA ALA A 175 -12.74 -21.16 1.80
C ALA A 175 -12.75 -20.02 0.78
N SER A 176 -13.83 -19.25 0.71
CA SER A 176 -13.92 -18.06 -0.12
C SER A 176 -13.16 -16.89 0.50
N THR A 177 -12.28 -16.26 -0.27
CA THR A 177 -11.55 -15.05 0.12
C THR A 177 -12.27 -13.75 -0.26
N ARG A 178 -13.48 -13.85 -0.74
CA ARG A 178 -14.27 -12.75 -1.28
C ARG A 178 -14.61 -11.67 -0.25
N ASN A 179 -14.71 -12.06 1.01
CA ASN A 179 -15.05 -11.15 2.12
C ASN A 179 -13.84 -10.44 2.71
N ILE A 180 -12.65 -10.64 2.14
CA ILE A 180 -11.41 -10.00 2.59
C ILE A 180 -11.14 -8.82 1.65
N ALA A 181 -11.30 -7.59 2.16
CA ALA A 181 -10.96 -6.40 1.40
C ALA A 181 -9.46 -6.35 1.11
N SER A 182 -9.06 -6.37 -0.16
CA SER A 182 -7.66 -6.37 -0.59
C SER A 182 -6.90 -5.13 -0.10
N SER A 183 -7.60 -4.00 0.00
CA SER A 183 -7.07 -2.72 0.51
C SER A 183 -6.69 -2.76 1.99
N ASN A 184 -7.28 -3.66 2.78
CA ASN A 184 -7.01 -3.81 4.22
C ASN A 184 -5.94 -4.86 4.54
N VAL A 185 -5.37 -5.51 3.54
CA VAL A 185 -4.32 -6.51 3.74
C VAL A 185 -2.96 -5.84 3.93
N GLU A 186 -2.22 -6.26 4.96
CA GLU A 186 -0.86 -5.81 5.24
C GLU A 186 0.17 -6.78 4.64
N SER A 187 -0.04 -8.08 4.85
CA SER A 187 0.84 -9.11 4.30
C SER A 187 0.10 -10.43 4.15
N ILE A 188 0.59 -11.25 3.25
CA ILE A 188 0.11 -12.61 3.04
C ILE A 188 1.29 -13.57 3.15
N GLU A 189 1.20 -14.53 4.06
CA GLU A 189 2.16 -15.60 4.19
C GLU A 189 1.57 -16.87 3.61
N VAL A 190 2.26 -17.46 2.65
CA VAL A 190 1.86 -18.71 2.01
C VAL A 190 2.82 -19.81 2.43
N ILE A 191 2.32 -20.81 3.10
CA ILE A 191 3.06 -21.98 3.55
C ILE A 191 2.77 -23.12 2.58
N THR A 192 3.77 -23.46 1.77
CA THR A 192 3.70 -24.57 0.80
C THR A 192 4.60 -25.70 1.28
N GLY A 193 4.07 -26.84 1.54
CA GLY A 193 4.85 -27.98 2.06
C GLY A 193 4.10 -28.67 3.17
N ILE A 194 4.83 -29.24 4.12
CA ILE A 194 4.24 -29.89 5.29
C ILE A 194 3.97 -28.80 6.33
N PRO A 195 2.71 -28.40 6.54
CA PRO A 195 2.37 -27.43 7.58
C PRO A 195 2.65 -28.04 8.98
N SER A 196 2.73 -27.17 10.00
CA SER A 196 2.82 -27.60 11.39
C SER A 196 1.66 -28.53 11.75
N VAL A 197 1.86 -29.43 12.69
CA VAL A 197 0.83 -30.36 13.21
C VAL A 197 -0.40 -29.66 13.80
N GLU A 198 -0.30 -28.35 14.05
CA GLU A 198 -1.44 -27.53 14.45
C GLU A 198 -2.52 -27.43 13.36
N TYR A 199 -2.12 -27.63 12.10
CA TYR A 199 -3.02 -27.58 10.95
C TYR A 199 -3.41 -29.00 10.56
N GLY A 200 -4.50 -29.47 11.14
CA GLY A 200 -5.15 -30.71 10.69
C GLY A 200 -5.89 -30.51 9.36
N ASP A 201 -6.21 -31.59 8.71
CA ASP A 201 -7.09 -31.66 7.51
C ASP A 201 -6.65 -30.81 6.31
N LEU A 202 -5.33 -30.76 6.03
CA LEU A 202 -4.77 -30.03 4.90
C LEU A 202 -3.98 -30.94 3.98
N THR A 203 -4.16 -30.74 2.67
CA THR A 203 -3.43 -31.48 1.64
C THR A 203 -2.44 -30.61 0.86
N SER A 204 -2.64 -29.30 0.81
CA SER A 204 -1.90 -28.42 -0.10
C SER A 204 -1.10 -27.32 0.59
N GLY A 205 -1.59 -26.73 1.67
CA GLY A 205 -0.88 -25.67 2.40
C GLY A 205 -1.77 -24.72 3.18
N VAL A 206 -1.17 -23.67 3.72
CA VAL A 206 -1.85 -22.66 4.54
C VAL A 206 -1.55 -21.27 3.99
N VAL A 207 -2.58 -20.44 3.90
CA VAL A 207 -2.48 -19.02 3.56
C VAL A 207 -2.87 -18.21 4.77
N LYS A 208 -1.92 -17.43 5.30
CA LYS A 208 -2.17 -16.54 6.43
C LYS A 208 -2.25 -15.11 5.93
N VAL A 209 -3.40 -14.51 6.09
CA VAL A 209 -3.65 -13.10 5.76
C VAL A 209 -3.55 -12.28 7.04
N LYS A 210 -2.69 -11.29 7.05
CA LYS A 210 -2.61 -10.30 8.13
C LYS A 210 -3.26 -9.01 7.65
N THR A 211 -4.22 -8.51 8.43
CA THR A 211 -4.85 -7.22 8.15
C THR A 211 -4.07 -6.08 8.79
N ARG A 212 -4.25 -4.88 8.25
CA ARG A 212 -3.64 -3.66 8.79
C ARG A 212 -4.16 -3.39 10.19
N LYS A 213 -3.24 -3.03 11.08
CA LYS A 213 -3.54 -2.70 12.48
C LYS A 213 -3.04 -1.29 12.81
N GLY A 214 -3.69 -0.66 13.80
CA GLY A 214 -3.30 0.65 14.29
C GLY A 214 -3.86 1.82 13.49
N LYS A 215 -3.31 3.01 13.76
CA LYS A 215 -3.70 4.26 13.11
C LYS A 215 -3.11 4.33 11.72
N THR A 216 -3.94 4.38 10.70
CA THR A 216 -3.52 4.59 9.31
C THR A 216 -4.16 5.87 8.74
N PRO A 217 -3.49 6.59 7.83
CA PRO A 217 -4.09 7.75 7.17
C PRO A 217 -5.29 7.34 6.31
N TYR A 218 -6.07 8.32 5.87
CA TYR A 218 -7.05 8.08 4.81
C TYR A 218 -6.29 7.65 3.55
N THR A 219 -6.66 6.50 3.02
CA THR A 219 -6.09 5.98 1.77
C THR A 219 -7.24 5.72 0.80
N ALA A 220 -7.24 6.43 -0.31
CA ALA A 220 -8.14 6.19 -1.42
C ALA A 220 -7.34 5.60 -2.58
N THR A 221 -7.78 4.45 -3.10
CA THR A 221 -7.10 3.77 -4.21
C THR A 221 -8.09 3.56 -5.34
N PHE A 222 -7.68 3.90 -6.54
CA PHE A 222 -8.43 3.61 -7.76
C PHE A 222 -7.57 2.75 -8.67
N THR A 223 -8.04 1.55 -8.95
CA THR A 223 -7.38 0.60 -9.85
C THR A 223 -8.26 0.38 -11.06
N THR A 224 -7.69 0.51 -12.25
CA THR A 224 -8.38 0.25 -13.50
C THR A 224 -7.54 -0.65 -14.39
N ASN A 225 -8.16 -1.69 -14.88
CA ASN A 225 -7.61 -2.54 -15.93
C ASN A 225 -8.72 -2.82 -16.97
N PRO A 226 -8.41 -3.43 -18.11
CA PRO A 226 -9.42 -3.63 -19.16
C PRO A 226 -10.68 -4.39 -18.72
N LYS A 227 -10.57 -5.22 -17.68
CA LYS A 227 -11.68 -6.08 -17.23
C LYS A 227 -12.26 -5.69 -15.88
N THR A 228 -11.58 -4.88 -15.10
CA THR A 228 -12.06 -4.49 -13.77
C THR A 228 -11.77 -3.03 -13.47
N LYS A 229 -12.71 -2.41 -12.74
CA LYS A 229 -12.53 -1.11 -12.11
C LYS A 229 -12.80 -1.29 -10.63
N GLN A 230 -11.86 -0.88 -9.79
CA GLN A 230 -11.95 -1.00 -8.35
C GLN A 230 -11.69 0.36 -7.71
N PHE A 231 -12.52 0.70 -6.76
CA PHE A 231 -12.34 1.84 -5.89
C PHE A 231 -12.31 1.34 -4.44
N SER A 232 -11.33 1.79 -3.68
CA SER A 232 -11.27 1.49 -2.26
C SER A 232 -10.99 2.75 -1.45
N LEU A 233 -11.57 2.82 -0.25
CA LEU A 233 -11.32 3.85 0.74
C LEU A 233 -11.09 3.16 2.08
N SER A 234 -9.98 3.44 2.72
CA SER A 234 -9.64 2.83 4.01
C SER A 234 -9.09 3.84 5.00
N LYS A 235 -9.33 3.58 6.30
CA LYS A 235 -8.75 4.33 7.41
C LYS A 235 -8.65 3.47 8.66
N GLY A 236 -7.54 3.60 9.38
CA GLY A 236 -7.34 3.02 10.70
C GLY A 236 -7.46 4.09 11.80
N PHE A 237 -8.19 3.74 12.84
CA PHE A 237 -8.37 4.53 14.05
C PHE A 237 -7.69 3.81 15.21
N ASP A 238 -6.94 4.56 16.01
CA ASP A 238 -6.46 4.08 17.30
C ASP A 238 -7.49 4.48 18.36
N LEU A 239 -8.06 3.49 19.03
CA LEU A 239 -9.10 3.67 20.04
C LEU A 239 -8.52 3.83 21.46
N GLY A 240 -7.19 3.87 21.58
CA GLY A 240 -6.49 4.00 22.84
C GLY A 240 -5.97 2.66 23.40
N ARG A 241 -5.28 2.75 24.57
CA ARG A 241 -4.52 1.61 25.13
C ARG A 241 -5.35 0.38 25.42
N ASP A 242 -6.60 0.55 25.81
CA ASP A 242 -7.45 -0.55 26.29
C ASP A 242 -8.48 -1.04 25.26
N LEU A 243 -8.72 -0.24 24.21
CA LEU A 243 -9.76 -0.55 23.20
C LEU A 243 -9.18 -1.03 21.87
N GLY A 244 -7.84 -0.97 21.72
CA GLY A 244 -7.17 -1.43 20.50
C GLY A 244 -7.32 -0.50 19.31
N SER A 245 -7.39 -1.04 18.10
CA SER A 245 -7.51 -0.27 16.86
C SER A 245 -8.67 -0.77 16.00
N LEU A 246 -9.33 0.17 15.30
CA LEU A 246 -10.40 -0.11 14.35
C LEU A 246 -9.95 0.30 12.95
N ASN A 247 -9.92 -0.64 12.03
CA ASN A 247 -9.69 -0.37 10.62
C ASN A 247 -10.99 -0.52 9.84
N VAL A 248 -11.35 0.50 9.09
CA VAL A 248 -12.53 0.51 8.22
C VAL A 248 -12.05 0.58 6.78
N ALA A 249 -12.52 -0.35 5.97
CA ALA A 249 -12.25 -0.38 4.54
C ALA A 249 -13.58 -0.53 3.78
N LEU A 250 -13.78 0.33 2.79
CA LEU A 250 -14.86 0.24 1.82
C LEU A 250 -14.24 -0.05 0.47
N GLU A 251 -14.74 -1.08 -0.18
CA GLU A 251 -14.25 -1.48 -1.49
C GLU A 251 -15.41 -1.75 -2.42
N HIS A 252 -15.32 -1.18 -3.62
CA HIS A 252 -16.27 -1.41 -4.70
C HIS A 252 -15.53 -1.86 -5.94
N THR A 253 -15.87 -3.05 -6.43
CA THR A 253 -15.26 -3.62 -7.63
C THR A 253 -16.33 -3.89 -8.67
N ARG A 254 -16.09 -3.41 -9.89
CA ARG A 254 -16.93 -3.66 -11.06
C ARG A 254 -16.14 -4.47 -12.08
N ALA A 255 -16.64 -5.65 -12.44
CA ALA A 255 -16.12 -6.42 -13.57
C ALA A 255 -16.82 -5.98 -14.87
N ILE A 256 -16.06 -5.97 -15.95
CA ILE A 256 -16.53 -5.66 -17.30
C ILE A 256 -16.33 -6.92 -18.14
N ASP A 257 -17.42 -7.56 -18.52
CA ASP A 257 -17.36 -8.82 -19.28
C ASP A 257 -16.89 -8.62 -20.72
N ASN A 258 -17.15 -7.45 -21.30
CA ASN A 258 -16.75 -7.14 -22.68
C ASN A 258 -16.15 -5.72 -22.74
N PRO A 259 -14.81 -5.57 -22.81
CA PRO A 259 -14.20 -4.23 -22.88
C PRO A 259 -14.31 -3.57 -24.27
N VAL A 260 -14.93 -4.22 -25.25
CA VAL A 260 -15.00 -3.79 -26.67
C VAL A 260 -16.47 -3.61 -27.12
N SER A 261 -17.32 -3.11 -26.28
CA SER A 261 -18.65 -2.65 -26.70
C SER A 261 -18.87 -1.21 -26.32
#